data_07e48335fbf5dfac3989b95202d53c18
#
_entry.id   07e48335fbf5dfac3989b95202d53c18
#
_cell.length_a   1.000
_cell.length_b   1.000
_cell.length_c   1.000
_cell.angle_alpha   90.00
_cell.angle_beta   90.00
_cell.angle_gamma   90.00
#
_symmetry.space_group_name_H-M   'P 1'
#
loop_
_entity.id
_entity.type
_entity.pdbx_description
1 polymer ?
#
loop_
_entity_poly.entity_id
_entity_poly.type
_entity_poly.pdbx_seq_one_letter_code
_entity_poly.pdbx_strand_id
1 'polypeptide(L)'
;MPRKGHTVHRDVLADPVYSSKVVTKLVNSIMLDGKKGVAQKIVYGAFEQVAAKTGKEATEVFEEAMNNIMPVLEVKAKRVGGATYQVPMEVKPERRQTLALRWLTEFSRKRSEKTQAERLANEIMDAANNTGAAVKRKEEMHRMAEANKAFAHYRF
;
A
#
# COMPACT_ATOMS: atom_id res chain seq x y z
N MET A 1 -5.28 23.25 9.25
CA MET A 1 -5.33 23.12 7.78
C MET A 1 -5.25 24.51 7.17
N PRO A 2 -4.33 24.78 6.25
CA PRO A 2 -4.27 26.08 5.59
C PRO A 2 -5.51 26.28 4.72
N ARG A 3 -6.19 27.39 4.88
CA ARG A 3 -7.37 27.73 4.07
C ARG A 3 -7.00 28.29 2.69
N LYS A 4 -5.80 28.88 2.57
CA LYS A 4 -5.23 29.45 1.34
C LYS A 4 -3.76 29.07 1.27
N GLY A 5 -3.29 28.68 0.11
CA GLY A 5 -1.92 28.32 -0.17
C GLY A 5 -1.67 26.82 -0.36
N HIS A 6 -0.56 26.52 -1.00
CA HIS A 6 -0.16 25.12 -1.25
C HIS A 6 0.45 24.52 0.02
N THR A 7 0.07 23.29 0.32
CA THR A 7 0.74 22.51 1.37
C THR A 7 2.16 22.17 0.90
N VAL A 8 3.18 22.54 1.69
CA VAL A 8 4.55 22.18 1.39
C VAL A 8 4.68 20.64 1.42
N HIS A 9 5.00 20.06 0.28
CA HIS A 9 5.27 18.63 0.20
C HIS A 9 6.70 18.37 0.71
N ARG A 10 6.82 17.68 1.83
CA ARG A 10 8.11 17.28 2.39
C ARG A 10 8.52 15.95 1.79
N ASP A 11 9.68 15.91 1.15
CA ASP A 11 10.25 14.66 0.64
C ASP A 11 10.79 13.80 1.81
N VAL A 12 10.74 12.49 1.62
CA VAL A 12 11.19 11.52 2.62
C VAL A 12 12.62 11.10 2.28
N LEU A 13 13.50 11.08 3.29
CA LEU A 13 14.85 10.56 3.14
C LEU A 13 14.81 9.05 2.87
N ALA A 14 15.76 8.58 2.07
CA ALA A 14 15.93 7.14 1.84
C ALA A 14 16.31 6.41 3.14
N ASP A 15 15.91 5.16 3.26
CA ASP A 15 16.28 4.33 4.40
C ASP A 15 17.79 4.08 4.43
N PRO A 16 18.45 4.19 5.60
CA PRO A 16 19.91 4.07 5.68
C PRO A 16 20.42 2.65 5.38
N VAL A 17 19.62 1.61 5.60
CA VAL A 17 20.01 0.21 5.39
C VAL A 17 19.76 -0.23 3.93
N TYR A 18 18.56 0.05 3.42
CA TYR A 18 18.11 -0.39 2.10
C TYR A 18 18.19 0.71 1.03
N SER A 19 18.61 1.92 1.37
CA SER A 19 18.75 3.08 0.45
C SER A 19 17.49 3.38 -0.37
N SER A 20 16.31 3.01 0.12
CA SER A 20 15.03 3.11 -0.58
C SER A 20 14.06 4.05 0.14
N LYS A 21 13.52 5.03 -0.60
CA LYS A 21 12.45 5.92 -0.11
C LYS A 21 11.14 5.16 0.16
N VAL A 22 10.88 4.07 -0.59
CA VAL A 22 9.67 3.27 -0.41
C VAL A 22 9.71 2.51 0.91
N VAL A 23 10.89 1.99 1.30
CA VAL A 23 11.10 1.35 2.60
C VAL A 23 10.85 2.34 3.74
N THR A 24 11.35 3.58 3.63
CA THR A 24 11.05 4.62 4.64
C THR A 24 9.55 4.91 4.73
N LYS A 25 8.84 4.97 3.60
CA LYS A 25 7.37 5.14 3.58
C LYS A 25 6.66 3.96 4.24
N LEU A 26 7.15 2.73 4.04
CA LEU A 26 6.63 1.53 4.72
C LEU A 26 6.82 1.63 6.23
N VAL A 27 8.02 1.99 6.71
CA VAL A 27 8.30 2.22 8.13
C VAL A 27 7.33 3.25 8.72
N ASN A 28 7.12 4.37 8.01
CA ASN A 28 6.19 5.41 8.45
C ASN A 28 4.72 4.93 8.48
N SER A 29 4.34 4.02 7.59
CA SER A 29 2.99 3.44 7.57
C SER A 29 2.76 2.44 8.70
N ILE A 30 3.79 1.70 9.10
CA ILE A 30 3.73 0.72 10.20
C ILE A 30 3.84 1.40 11.55
N MET A 31 4.50 2.57 11.62
CA MET A 31 4.70 3.30 12.86
C MET A 31 3.38 3.65 13.55
N LEU A 32 3.31 3.39 14.85
CA LEU A 32 2.23 3.80 15.75
C LEU A 32 2.82 4.69 16.85
N ASP A 33 2.06 5.68 17.29
CA ASP A 33 2.41 6.58 18.43
C ASP A 33 3.80 7.23 18.32
N GLY A 34 4.29 7.45 17.10
CA GLY A 34 5.61 8.03 16.86
C GLY A 34 6.79 7.09 17.15
N LYS A 35 6.55 5.81 17.44
CA LYS A 35 7.58 4.81 17.78
C LYS A 35 8.33 4.31 16.55
N LYS A 36 9.11 5.18 15.92
CA LYS A 36 9.80 4.88 14.66
C LYS A 36 10.83 3.76 14.79
N GLY A 37 11.60 3.72 15.88
CA GLY A 37 12.61 2.67 16.10
C GLY A 37 12.00 1.26 16.18
N VAL A 38 10.81 1.12 16.77
CA VAL A 38 10.07 -0.14 16.80
C VAL A 38 9.60 -0.53 15.39
N ALA A 39 9.06 0.43 14.62
CA ALA A 39 8.64 0.19 13.25
C ALA A 39 9.81 -0.21 12.35
N GLN A 40 10.99 0.39 12.50
CA GLN A 40 12.19 -0.01 11.78
C GLN A 40 12.60 -1.45 12.10
N LYS A 41 12.62 -1.84 13.38
CA LYS A 41 12.91 -3.23 13.79
C LYS A 41 11.93 -4.23 13.17
N ILE A 42 10.65 -3.89 13.09
CA ILE A 42 9.62 -4.74 12.47
C ILE A 42 9.90 -4.90 10.97
N VAL A 43 10.17 -3.82 10.26
CA VAL A 43 10.42 -3.87 8.81
C VAL A 43 11.72 -4.62 8.50
N TYR A 44 12.79 -4.33 9.21
CA TYR A 44 14.07 -4.99 9.00
C TYR A 44 13.98 -6.49 9.33
N GLY A 45 13.35 -6.85 10.44
CA GLY A 45 13.11 -8.25 10.79
C GLY A 45 12.20 -8.98 9.79
N ALA A 46 11.24 -8.28 9.19
CA ALA A 46 10.42 -8.84 8.12
C ALA A 46 11.25 -9.09 6.85
N PHE A 47 12.10 -8.14 6.46
CA PHE A 47 12.95 -8.27 5.27
C PHE A 47 14.00 -9.38 5.44
N GLU A 48 14.60 -9.53 6.62
CA GLU A 48 15.48 -10.65 6.94
C GLU A 48 14.76 -12.00 6.77
N GLN A 49 13.52 -12.10 7.25
CA GLN A 49 12.73 -13.32 7.10
C GLN A 49 12.34 -13.59 5.63
N VAL A 50 12.02 -12.56 4.86
CA VAL A 50 11.75 -12.70 3.42
C VAL A 50 12.99 -13.21 2.70
N ALA A 51 14.16 -12.62 2.93
CA ALA A 51 15.41 -13.06 2.34
C ALA A 51 15.77 -14.52 2.73
N ALA A 52 15.59 -14.88 4.01
CA ALA A 52 15.86 -16.23 4.50
C ALA A 52 14.94 -17.29 3.87
N LYS A 53 13.64 -16.96 3.66
CA LYS A 53 12.66 -17.90 3.13
C LYS A 53 12.66 -18.01 1.61
N THR A 54 12.93 -16.90 0.91
CA THR A 54 12.86 -16.85 -0.56
C THR A 54 14.22 -17.08 -1.22
N GLY A 55 15.31 -16.86 -0.51
CA GLY A 55 16.68 -16.89 -1.06
C GLY A 55 16.99 -15.75 -2.03
N LYS A 56 16.07 -14.78 -2.17
CA LYS A 56 16.21 -13.58 -3.01
C LYS A 56 16.50 -12.36 -2.14
N GLU A 57 16.93 -11.28 -2.75
CA GLU A 57 17.05 -10.01 -2.05
C GLU A 57 15.66 -9.51 -1.61
N ALA A 58 15.55 -9.13 -0.34
CA ALA A 58 14.25 -8.70 0.23
C ALA A 58 13.65 -7.48 -0.48
N THR A 59 14.50 -6.58 -0.97
CA THR A 59 14.07 -5.39 -1.72
C THR A 59 13.44 -5.76 -3.06
N GLU A 60 13.97 -6.73 -3.77
CA GLU A 60 13.40 -7.23 -5.04
C GLU A 60 12.02 -7.86 -4.80
N VAL A 61 11.91 -8.75 -3.80
CA VAL A 61 10.63 -9.38 -3.45
C VAL A 61 9.60 -8.34 -3.01
N PHE A 62 10.04 -7.31 -2.28
CA PHE A 62 9.17 -6.21 -1.87
C PHE A 62 8.70 -5.36 -3.06
N GLU A 63 9.55 -5.08 -4.03
CA GLU A 63 9.17 -4.37 -5.26
C GLU A 63 8.18 -5.18 -6.10
N GLU A 64 8.40 -6.49 -6.26
CA GLU A 64 7.42 -7.39 -6.90
C GLU A 64 6.06 -7.35 -6.17
N ALA A 65 6.08 -7.45 -4.85
CA ALA A 65 4.86 -7.35 -4.04
C ALA A 65 4.14 -6.01 -4.23
N MET A 66 4.87 -4.91 -4.19
CA MET A 66 4.31 -3.57 -4.40
C MET A 66 3.67 -3.44 -5.79
N ASN A 67 4.34 -3.91 -6.84
CA ASN A 67 3.80 -3.89 -8.20
C ASN A 67 2.50 -4.70 -8.31
N ASN A 68 2.42 -5.83 -7.63
CA ASN A 68 1.23 -6.68 -7.61
C ASN A 68 0.06 -6.07 -6.82
N ILE A 69 0.34 -5.27 -5.78
CA ILE A 69 -0.69 -4.62 -4.95
C ILE A 69 -1.17 -3.29 -5.56
N MET A 70 -0.32 -2.54 -6.25
CA MET A 70 -0.65 -1.21 -6.77
C MET A 70 -1.87 -1.22 -7.69
N PRO A 71 -2.95 -0.49 -7.36
CA PRO A 71 -4.14 -0.42 -8.21
C PRO A 71 -3.97 0.59 -9.35
N VAL A 72 -4.53 0.28 -10.50
CA VAL A 72 -4.63 1.22 -11.64
C VAL A 72 -5.90 2.06 -11.57
N LEU A 73 -6.99 1.47 -11.05
CA LEU A 73 -8.30 2.09 -10.95
C LEU A 73 -8.75 2.17 -9.49
N GLU A 74 -9.46 3.24 -9.15
CA GLU A 74 -10.20 3.38 -7.90
C GLU A 74 -11.61 3.91 -8.20
N VAL A 75 -12.52 3.76 -7.24
CA VAL A 75 -13.85 4.36 -7.32
C VAL A 75 -13.96 5.52 -6.33
N LYS A 76 -14.52 6.63 -6.78
CA LYS A 76 -14.84 7.79 -5.93
C LYS A 76 -16.33 8.05 -5.93
N ALA A 77 -16.87 8.31 -4.75
CA ALA A 77 -18.26 8.72 -4.61
C ALA A 77 -18.44 10.14 -5.13
N LYS A 78 -19.38 10.34 -6.06
CA LYS A 78 -19.81 11.64 -6.56
C LYS A 78 -21.32 11.78 -6.43
N ARG A 79 -21.77 12.89 -5.89
CA ARG A 79 -23.20 13.19 -5.78
C ARG A 79 -23.66 13.92 -7.03
N VAL A 80 -24.65 13.37 -7.71
CA VAL A 80 -25.28 13.94 -8.91
C VAL A 80 -26.81 13.87 -8.75
N GLY A 81 -27.49 15.01 -8.83
CA GLY A 81 -28.94 15.05 -8.74
C GLY A 81 -29.53 14.43 -7.47
N GLY A 82 -28.83 14.48 -6.34
CA GLY A 82 -29.29 13.90 -5.07
C GLY A 82 -28.90 12.45 -4.84
N ALA A 83 -28.49 11.69 -5.87
CA ALA A 83 -27.99 10.34 -5.77
C ALA A 83 -26.44 10.30 -5.71
N THR A 84 -25.89 9.35 -4.99
CA THR A 84 -24.43 9.14 -4.90
C THR A 84 -24.03 7.98 -5.79
N TYR A 85 -23.14 8.27 -6.76
CA TYR A 85 -22.60 7.29 -7.69
C TYR A 85 -21.14 7.00 -7.37
N GLN A 86 -20.74 5.74 -7.55
CA GLN A 86 -19.35 5.31 -7.47
C GLN A 86 -18.70 5.47 -8.85
N VAL A 87 -17.91 6.53 -9.03
CA VAL A 87 -17.30 6.85 -10.32
C VAL A 87 -15.91 6.25 -10.42
N PRO A 88 -15.63 5.39 -11.42
CA PRO A 88 -14.29 4.84 -11.63
C PRO A 88 -13.33 5.90 -12.15
N MET A 89 -12.12 5.91 -11.61
CA MET A 89 -11.06 6.86 -11.96
C MET A 89 -9.71 6.16 -12.00
N GLU A 90 -8.84 6.64 -12.88
CA GLU A 90 -7.43 6.23 -12.85
C GLU A 90 -6.72 6.81 -11.64
N VAL A 91 -5.86 5.99 -11.05
CA VAL A 91 -5.07 6.36 -9.87
C VAL A 91 -3.73 6.94 -10.32
N LYS A 92 -3.36 8.12 -9.82
CA LYS A 92 -2.04 8.72 -10.05
C LYS A 92 -0.92 7.84 -9.46
N PRO A 93 0.27 7.77 -10.06
CA PRO A 93 1.37 6.88 -9.61
C PRO A 93 1.71 7.02 -8.12
N GLU A 94 1.81 8.24 -7.60
CA GLU A 94 2.11 8.49 -6.18
C GLU A 94 1.02 7.92 -5.25
N ARG A 95 -0.24 8.01 -5.69
CA ARG A 95 -1.37 7.48 -4.93
C ARG A 95 -1.43 5.96 -5.02
N ARG A 96 -1.06 5.35 -6.16
CA ARG A 96 -0.94 3.88 -6.29
C ARG A 96 0.00 3.33 -5.22
N GLN A 97 1.18 3.93 -5.08
CA GLN A 97 2.16 3.56 -4.05
C GLN A 97 1.60 3.72 -2.64
N THR A 98 0.92 4.84 -2.37
CA THR A 98 0.32 5.11 -1.06
C THR A 98 -0.76 4.09 -0.71
N LEU A 99 -1.63 3.73 -1.67
CA LEU A 99 -2.68 2.73 -1.48
C LEU A 99 -2.07 1.34 -1.22
N ALA A 100 -1.06 0.95 -2.00
CA ALA A 100 -0.38 -0.32 -1.82
C ALA A 100 0.25 -0.46 -0.43
N LEU A 101 0.99 0.55 0.03
CA LEU A 101 1.58 0.58 1.37
C LEU A 101 0.52 0.52 2.48
N ARG A 102 -0.59 1.23 2.31
CA ARG A 102 -1.71 1.21 3.26
C ARG A 102 -2.33 -0.17 3.35
N TRP A 103 -2.64 -0.79 2.23
CA TRP A 103 -3.24 -2.13 2.21
C TRP A 103 -2.28 -3.19 2.74
N LEU A 104 -1.02 -3.15 2.34
CA LEU A 104 0.01 -4.05 2.87
C LEU A 104 0.08 -3.96 4.41
N THR A 105 0.12 -2.75 4.95
CA THR A 105 0.16 -2.53 6.41
C THR A 105 -1.13 -2.99 7.09
N GLU A 106 -2.29 -2.66 6.53
CA GLU A 106 -3.60 -3.02 7.10
C GLU A 106 -3.78 -4.54 7.14
N PHE A 107 -3.50 -5.22 6.03
CA PHE A 107 -3.72 -6.67 5.94
C PHE A 107 -2.64 -7.48 6.67
N SER A 108 -1.40 -6.98 6.75
CA SER A 108 -0.40 -7.61 7.62
C SER A 108 -0.86 -7.63 9.08
N ARG A 109 -1.50 -6.57 9.58
CA ARG A 109 -2.02 -6.52 10.96
C ARG A 109 -3.17 -7.49 11.22
N LYS A 110 -3.92 -7.87 10.19
CA LYS A 110 -5.06 -8.81 10.29
C LYS A 110 -4.66 -10.28 10.24
N ARG A 111 -3.39 -10.58 9.98
CA ARG A 111 -2.87 -11.94 9.94
C ARG A 111 -2.78 -12.54 11.35
N SER A 112 -2.75 -13.88 11.42
CA SER A 112 -2.78 -14.65 12.66
C SER A 112 -1.40 -14.99 13.23
N GLU A 113 -0.30 -14.69 12.53
CA GLU A 113 1.06 -14.98 13.01
C GLU A 113 1.36 -14.21 14.30
N LYS A 114 2.32 -14.71 15.09
CA LYS A 114 2.60 -14.21 16.43
C LYS A 114 3.15 -12.78 16.44
N THR A 115 4.13 -12.49 15.61
CA THR A 115 4.81 -11.19 15.58
C THR A 115 4.42 -10.37 14.35
N GLN A 116 4.47 -9.03 14.45
CA GLN A 116 4.18 -8.16 13.31
C GLN A 116 5.23 -8.29 12.20
N ALA A 117 6.48 -8.63 12.55
CA ALA A 117 7.52 -8.90 11.55
C ALA A 117 7.19 -10.14 10.71
N GLU A 118 6.73 -11.23 11.34
CA GLU A 118 6.29 -12.44 10.64
C GLU A 118 5.06 -12.18 9.76
N ARG A 119 4.08 -11.45 10.29
CA ARG A 119 2.86 -11.06 9.55
C ARG A 119 3.20 -10.26 8.30
N LEU A 120 4.09 -9.27 8.44
CA LEU A 120 4.52 -8.43 7.33
C LEU A 120 5.33 -9.24 6.30
N ALA A 121 6.26 -10.07 6.74
CA ALA A 121 7.06 -10.92 5.86
C ALA A 121 6.19 -11.86 5.03
N ASN A 122 5.24 -12.54 5.67
CA ASN A 122 4.34 -13.47 4.98
C ASN A 122 3.40 -12.74 4.01
N GLU A 123 2.88 -11.55 4.37
CA GLU A 123 2.05 -10.76 3.44
C GLU A 123 2.85 -10.27 2.22
N ILE A 124 4.12 -9.87 2.41
CA ILE A 124 5.01 -9.49 1.30
C ILE A 124 5.25 -10.69 0.36
N MET A 125 5.56 -11.87 0.90
CA MET A 125 5.79 -13.07 0.09
C MET A 125 4.54 -13.51 -0.66
N ASP A 126 3.37 -13.50 0.01
CA ASP A 126 2.10 -13.83 -0.63
C ASP A 126 1.79 -12.83 -1.75
N ALA A 127 2.01 -11.54 -1.52
CA ALA A 127 1.79 -10.50 -2.52
C ALA A 127 2.77 -10.61 -3.71
N ALA A 128 4.02 -10.96 -3.48
CA ALA A 128 5.00 -11.21 -4.55
C ALA A 128 4.55 -12.38 -5.44
N ASN A 129 3.91 -13.39 -4.85
CA ASN A 129 3.30 -14.51 -5.57
C ASN A 129 1.90 -14.19 -6.12
N ASN A 130 1.51 -12.92 -6.16
CA ASN A 130 0.20 -12.44 -6.60
C ASN A 130 -0.99 -13.06 -5.85
N THR A 131 -0.81 -13.34 -4.57
CA THR A 131 -1.80 -13.88 -3.64
C THR A 131 -1.91 -13.00 -2.39
N GLY A 132 -2.69 -13.41 -1.42
CA GLY A 132 -2.82 -12.67 -0.16
C GLY A 132 -3.93 -11.62 -0.15
N ALA A 133 -4.17 -11.06 1.03
CA ALA A 133 -5.31 -10.17 1.26
C ALA A 133 -5.14 -8.78 0.63
N ALA A 134 -3.91 -8.27 0.56
CA ALA A 134 -3.62 -6.99 -0.07
C ALA A 134 -3.87 -7.03 -1.59
N VAL A 135 -3.48 -8.12 -2.26
CA VAL A 135 -3.76 -8.32 -3.69
C VAL A 135 -5.26 -8.50 -3.95
N LYS A 136 -5.95 -9.29 -3.12
CA LYS A 136 -7.41 -9.43 -3.20
C LYS A 136 -8.11 -8.09 -3.08
N ARG A 137 -7.61 -7.19 -2.23
CA ARG A 137 -8.17 -5.84 -2.10
C ARG A 137 -8.02 -5.02 -3.38
N LYS A 138 -6.89 -5.12 -4.07
CA LYS A 138 -6.73 -4.51 -5.40
C LYS A 138 -7.75 -5.06 -6.39
N GLU A 139 -7.91 -6.38 -6.43
CA GLU A 139 -8.87 -7.04 -7.33
C GLU A 139 -10.32 -6.62 -7.05
N GLU A 140 -10.71 -6.51 -5.78
CA GLU A 140 -12.02 -5.98 -5.40
C GLU A 140 -12.23 -4.55 -5.89
N MET A 141 -11.21 -3.68 -5.73
CA MET A 141 -11.27 -2.30 -6.19
C MET A 141 -11.44 -2.22 -7.71
N HIS A 142 -10.68 -3.05 -8.46
CA HIS A 142 -10.81 -3.12 -9.91
C HIS A 142 -12.17 -3.68 -10.35
N ARG A 143 -12.68 -4.70 -9.66
CA ARG A 143 -14.02 -5.26 -9.91
C ARG A 143 -15.13 -4.22 -9.67
N MET A 144 -15.03 -3.45 -8.58
CA MET A 144 -15.96 -2.35 -8.33
C MET A 144 -15.88 -1.27 -9.41
N ALA A 145 -14.66 -0.92 -9.86
CA ALA A 145 -14.48 0.06 -10.93
C ALA A 145 -15.07 -0.42 -12.25
N GLU A 146 -14.92 -1.70 -12.57
CA GLU A 146 -15.48 -2.29 -13.78
C GLU A 146 -17.01 -2.38 -13.73
N ALA A 147 -17.58 -2.80 -12.59
CA ALA A 147 -19.02 -2.85 -12.39
C ALA A 147 -19.69 -1.45 -12.52
N ASN A 148 -18.96 -0.39 -12.14
CA ASN A 148 -19.43 0.99 -12.23
C ASN A 148 -18.96 1.72 -13.51
N LYS A 149 -18.45 1.00 -14.51
CA LYS A 149 -17.92 1.58 -15.75
C LYS A 149 -18.91 2.48 -16.48
N ALA A 150 -20.20 2.17 -16.39
CA ALA A 150 -21.27 2.98 -16.98
C ALA A 150 -21.29 4.43 -16.44
N PHE A 151 -20.80 4.68 -15.24
CA PHE A 151 -20.73 6.01 -14.61
C PHE A 151 -19.42 6.75 -14.87
N ALA A 152 -18.53 6.22 -15.71
CA ALA A 152 -17.24 6.84 -16.02
C ALA A 152 -17.37 8.24 -16.65
N HIS A 153 -18.46 8.52 -17.34
CA HIS A 153 -18.74 9.84 -17.91
C HIS A 153 -19.04 10.93 -16.86
N TYR A 154 -19.28 10.57 -15.61
CA TYR A 154 -19.41 11.51 -14.48
C TYR A 154 -18.05 11.92 -13.87
N ARG A 155 -16.93 11.71 -14.54
CA ARG A 155 -15.59 12.09 -14.04
C ARG A 155 -15.54 13.56 -13.62
N PHE A 156 -14.66 13.85 -12.67
CA PHE A 156 -14.41 15.19 -12.14
C PHE A 156 -13.59 16.02 -13.10
#